data_5764a322ced16d94abf05e0e97ad5360
#
_entry.id   5764a322ced16d94abf05e0e97ad5360
#
_cell.length_a   1.000
_cell.length_b   1.000
_cell.length_c   1.000
_cell.angle_alpha   90.00
_cell.angle_beta   90.00
_cell.angle_gamma   90.00
#
_symmetry.space_group_name_H-M   'P 1'
#
loop_
_entity.id
_entity.type
_entity.pdbx_description
1 polymer ?
#
loop_
_entity_poly.entity_id
_entity_poly.type
_entity_poly.pdbx_seq_one_letter_code
_entity_poly.pdbx_strand_id
1 'polypeptide(L)'
;MPFLTWIHSVTAGVDHIICPAITENEDIILTNAKGVFSESLAEYVMTACSYFAKDIPRLIKQKEQHKYEKFCVSELRGKTMGIIGYGNIGMACAKLATAYGMRVLALRRNPSLCNKDRYVDTVRSTFVSKISMI
;
A
#
# COMPACT_ATOMS: atom_id res chain seq x y z
N MET A 1 -5.16 -15.15 -34.30
CA MET A 1 -3.70 -15.47 -34.33
C MET A 1 -3.57 -16.96 -33.99
N PRO A 2 -3.32 -17.83 -34.97
CA PRO A 2 -3.43 -19.29 -34.73
C PRO A 2 -2.33 -19.92 -33.91
N PHE A 3 -1.35 -19.14 -33.38
CA PHE A 3 -0.19 -19.67 -32.63
C PHE A 3 0.01 -19.00 -31.28
N LEU A 4 -0.91 -18.14 -30.83
CA LEU A 4 -0.80 -17.46 -29.54
C LEU A 4 -1.38 -18.36 -28.45
N THR A 5 -0.55 -18.82 -27.53
CA THR A 5 -0.92 -19.70 -26.41
C THR A 5 -0.72 -19.04 -25.04
N TRP A 6 0.06 -17.94 -24.98
CA TRP A 6 0.34 -17.27 -23.71
C TRP A 6 0.50 -15.77 -23.89
N ILE A 7 -0.13 -15.02 -22.98
CA ILE A 7 0.01 -13.57 -22.84
C ILE A 7 0.45 -13.27 -21.41
N HIS A 8 1.51 -12.48 -21.24
CA HIS A 8 1.89 -11.98 -19.95
C HIS A 8 1.74 -10.46 -19.88
N SER A 9 0.94 -9.97 -18.92
CA SER A 9 0.84 -8.55 -18.62
C SER A 9 1.89 -8.16 -17.59
N VAL A 10 2.71 -7.15 -17.91
CA VAL A 10 3.67 -6.57 -16.97
C VAL A 10 3.01 -5.70 -15.89
N THR A 11 1.70 -5.49 -15.98
CA THR A 11 0.90 -4.77 -14.99
C THR A 11 0.06 -5.73 -14.16
N ALA A 12 -0.36 -5.30 -12.97
CA ALA A 12 -1.26 -6.09 -12.13
C ALA A 12 -2.70 -6.09 -12.67
N GLY A 13 -3.19 -4.96 -13.20
CA GLY A 13 -4.50 -4.84 -13.83
C GLY A 13 -4.46 -5.34 -15.28
N VAL A 14 -5.47 -6.06 -15.70
CA VAL A 14 -5.59 -6.64 -17.06
C VAL A 14 -6.80 -6.13 -17.82
N ASP A 15 -7.59 -5.23 -17.24
CA ASP A 15 -8.86 -4.74 -17.81
C ASP A 15 -8.69 -4.16 -19.23
N HIS A 16 -7.55 -3.56 -19.50
CA HIS A 16 -7.22 -2.99 -20.81
C HIS A 16 -6.78 -4.02 -21.87
N ILE A 17 -6.51 -5.27 -21.45
CA ILE A 17 -6.09 -6.36 -22.32
C ILE A 17 -7.26 -7.32 -22.58
N ILE A 18 -8.17 -7.45 -21.64
CA ILE A 18 -9.30 -8.37 -21.72
C ILE A 18 -10.22 -7.95 -22.87
N CYS A 19 -10.39 -8.87 -23.82
CA CYS A 19 -11.33 -8.75 -24.94
C CYS A 19 -11.90 -10.15 -25.27
N PRO A 20 -13.02 -10.24 -26.01
CA PRO A 20 -13.65 -11.51 -26.34
C PRO A 20 -12.69 -12.53 -26.99
N ALA A 21 -11.80 -12.06 -27.86
CA ALA A 21 -10.82 -12.91 -28.53
C ALA A 21 -9.84 -13.62 -27.57
N ILE A 22 -9.66 -13.11 -26.35
CA ILE A 22 -8.82 -13.70 -25.30
C ILE A 22 -9.68 -14.51 -24.32
N THR A 23 -10.82 -13.95 -23.91
CA THR A 23 -11.66 -14.58 -22.86
C THR A 23 -12.47 -15.78 -23.37
N GLU A 24 -12.76 -15.84 -24.67
CA GLU A 24 -13.49 -16.92 -25.31
C GLU A 24 -12.56 -18.00 -25.88
N ASN A 25 -11.26 -17.81 -25.83
CA ASN A 25 -10.27 -18.77 -26.32
C ASN A 25 -9.58 -19.47 -25.16
N GLU A 26 -9.97 -20.69 -24.88
CA GLU A 26 -9.44 -21.53 -23.79
C GLU A 26 -7.97 -21.92 -24.00
N ASP A 27 -7.44 -21.84 -25.22
CA ASP A 27 -6.04 -22.15 -25.52
C ASP A 27 -5.07 -21.04 -25.11
N ILE A 28 -5.58 -19.84 -24.74
CA ILE A 28 -4.74 -18.69 -24.35
C ILE A 28 -4.65 -18.58 -22.85
N ILE A 29 -3.45 -18.74 -22.31
CA ILE A 29 -3.15 -18.49 -20.90
C ILE A 29 -2.82 -17.01 -20.71
N LEU A 30 -3.60 -16.29 -19.89
CA LEU A 30 -3.31 -14.92 -19.49
C LEU A 30 -2.74 -14.89 -18.07
N THR A 31 -1.54 -14.34 -17.92
CA THR A 31 -0.87 -14.11 -16.63
C THR A 31 -0.57 -12.62 -16.43
N ASN A 32 -0.40 -12.20 -15.18
CA ASN A 32 -0.12 -10.80 -14.84
C ASN A 32 0.93 -10.68 -13.72
N ALA A 33 1.37 -9.45 -13.45
CA ALA A 33 2.35 -9.12 -12.43
C ALA A 33 1.72 -8.82 -11.04
N LYS A 34 0.56 -9.40 -10.72
CA LYS A 34 -0.13 -9.20 -9.43
C LYS A 34 0.76 -9.63 -8.26
N GLY A 35 0.98 -8.72 -7.33
CA GLY A 35 1.77 -8.97 -6.12
C GLY A 35 3.27 -8.62 -6.24
N VAL A 36 3.81 -8.55 -7.45
CA VAL A 36 5.25 -8.31 -7.70
C VAL A 36 5.72 -6.97 -7.09
N PHE A 37 4.89 -5.93 -7.17
CA PHE A 37 5.26 -4.58 -6.73
C PHE A 37 4.86 -4.26 -5.29
N SER A 38 4.31 -5.22 -4.54
CA SER A 38 3.72 -4.95 -3.22
C SER A 38 4.72 -4.41 -2.20
N GLU A 39 5.91 -5.00 -2.12
CA GLU A 39 6.96 -4.59 -1.18
C GLU A 39 7.51 -3.21 -1.58
N SER A 40 7.84 -2.98 -2.85
CA SER A 40 8.34 -1.69 -3.34
C SER A 40 7.34 -0.54 -3.10
N LEU A 41 6.05 -0.78 -3.32
CA LEU A 41 5.01 0.20 -3.04
C LEU A 41 4.85 0.46 -1.54
N ALA A 42 5.01 -0.56 -0.70
CA ALA A 42 4.99 -0.38 0.75
C ALA A 42 6.18 0.46 1.25
N GLU A 43 7.37 0.25 0.71
CA GLU A 43 8.55 1.08 1.00
C GLU A 43 8.31 2.54 0.59
N TYR A 44 7.71 2.76 -0.58
CA TYR A 44 7.34 4.11 -1.03
C TYR A 44 6.36 4.79 -0.06
N VAL A 45 5.33 4.07 0.42
CA VAL A 45 4.39 4.59 1.42
C VAL A 45 5.11 4.98 2.71
N MET A 46 6.01 4.12 3.24
CA MET A 46 6.76 4.43 4.47
C MET A 46 7.74 5.57 4.28
N THR A 47 8.34 5.69 3.08
CA THR A 47 9.18 6.84 2.72
C THR A 47 8.37 8.12 2.75
N ALA A 48 7.16 8.15 2.17
CA ALA A 48 6.28 9.30 2.22
C ALA A 48 5.85 9.66 3.64
N CYS A 49 5.48 8.66 4.46
CA CYS A 49 5.16 8.88 5.88
C CYS A 49 6.35 9.52 6.64
N SER A 50 7.56 9.03 6.41
CA SER A 50 8.78 9.56 7.03
C SER A 50 9.10 10.97 6.52
N TYR A 51 8.93 11.23 5.24
CA TYR A 51 9.11 12.52 4.60
C TYR A 51 8.31 13.63 5.30
N PHE A 52 7.02 13.38 5.54
CA PHE A 52 6.16 14.33 6.24
C PHE A 52 6.42 14.38 7.74
N ALA A 53 6.64 13.24 8.39
CA ALA A 53 6.91 13.20 9.84
C ALA A 53 8.19 13.94 10.21
N LYS A 54 9.20 13.89 9.35
CA LYS A 54 10.50 14.57 9.56
C LYS A 54 10.55 15.97 8.97
N ASP A 55 9.46 16.46 8.38
CA ASP A 55 9.37 17.77 7.72
C ASP A 55 10.54 18.02 6.75
N ILE A 56 10.79 17.02 5.89
CA ILE A 56 11.85 17.09 4.87
C ILE A 56 11.67 18.31 3.95
N PRO A 57 10.45 18.76 3.58
CA PRO A 57 10.25 19.99 2.81
C PRO A 57 10.89 21.22 3.48
N ARG A 58 10.77 21.34 4.81
CA ARG A 58 11.40 22.43 5.56
C ARG A 58 12.91 22.34 5.50
N LEU A 59 13.48 21.16 5.63
CA LEU A 59 14.94 20.97 5.51
C LEU A 59 15.45 21.35 4.13
N ILE A 60 14.73 20.97 3.06
CA ILE A 60 15.07 21.34 1.68
C ILE A 60 15.05 22.87 1.53
N LYS A 61 13.99 23.52 2.01
CA LYS A 61 13.87 24.98 1.95
C LYS A 61 14.96 25.70 2.74
N GLN A 62 15.29 25.22 3.93
CA GLN A 62 16.40 25.78 4.73
C GLN A 62 17.73 25.64 4.01
N LYS A 63 17.99 24.48 3.38
CA LYS A 63 19.20 24.25 2.58
C LYS A 63 19.30 25.23 1.41
N GLU A 64 18.22 25.43 0.66
CA GLU A 64 18.17 26.39 -0.46
C GLU A 64 18.42 27.84 -0.01
N GLN A 65 17.95 28.17 1.19
CA GLN A 65 18.13 29.52 1.78
C GLN A 65 19.46 29.69 2.53
N HIS A 66 20.32 28.66 2.55
CA HIS A 66 21.57 28.65 3.36
C HIS A 66 21.31 28.98 4.85
N LYS A 67 20.14 28.59 5.38
CA LYS A 67 19.75 28.82 6.77
C LYS A 67 19.79 27.51 7.55
N TYR A 68 20.17 27.63 8.82
CA TYR A 68 20.06 26.51 9.77
C TYR A 68 19.20 26.95 10.96
N GLU A 69 17.96 26.46 10.99
CA GLU A 69 17.03 26.68 12.09
C GLU A 69 16.62 25.34 12.70
N LYS A 70 16.81 25.19 13.98
CA LYS A 70 16.34 23.99 14.73
C LYS A 70 14.82 24.00 14.78
N PHE A 71 14.20 22.82 14.60
CA PHE A 71 12.77 22.62 14.75
C PHE A 71 12.49 21.20 15.25
N CYS A 72 11.30 21.00 15.82
CA CYS A 72 10.85 19.69 16.25
C CYS A 72 10.27 18.90 15.07
N VAL A 73 10.57 17.62 15.02
CA VAL A 73 10.00 16.67 14.07
C VAL A 73 9.14 15.63 14.80
N SER A 74 8.23 14.99 14.11
CA SER A 74 7.44 13.90 14.65
C SER A 74 8.12 12.54 14.48
N GLU A 75 7.75 11.59 15.31
CA GLU A 75 8.09 10.18 15.13
C GLU A 75 6.89 9.41 14.58
N LEU A 76 7.15 8.35 13.81
CA LEU A 76 6.11 7.41 13.37
C LEU A 76 5.74 6.41 14.47
N ARG A 77 6.68 6.11 15.36
CA ARG A 77 6.44 5.24 16.51
C ARG A 77 5.24 5.72 17.33
N GLY A 78 4.34 4.80 17.66
CA GLY A 78 3.11 5.09 18.42
C GLY A 78 2.01 5.78 17.63
N LYS A 79 2.25 6.19 16.37
CA LYS A 79 1.21 6.71 15.47
C LYS A 79 0.33 5.57 14.95
N THR A 80 -0.84 5.92 14.45
CA THR A 80 -1.77 4.96 13.84
C THR A 80 -1.79 5.12 12.33
N MET A 81 -1.59 4.01 11.61
CA MET A 81 -1.77 3.94 10.16
C MET A 81 -3.13 3.34 9.85
N GLY A 82 -3.96 4.07 9.12
CA GLY A 82 -5.22 3.56 8.56
C GLY A 82 -5.00 3.06 7.13
N ILE A 83 -5.32 1.79 6.85
CA ILE A 83 -5.16 1.19 5.53
C ILE A 83 -6.55 0.89 4.95
N ILE A 84 -6.92 1.61 3.88
CA ILE A 84 -8.16 1.39 3.13
C ILE A 84 -7.84 0.47 1.95
N GLY A 85 -8.33 -0.76 2.00
CA GLY A 85 -7.98 -1.80 1.03
C GLY A 85 -6.83 -2.69 1.51
N TYR A 86 -7.15 -3.67 2.34
CA TYR A 86 -6.18 -4.60 2.91
C TYR A 86 -5.98 -5.82 2.00
N GLY A 87 -5.34 -5.60 0.85
CA GLY A 87 -4.84 -6.60 -0.11
C GLY A 87 -3.32 -6.78 0.01
N ASN A 88 -2.66 -7.27 -1.03
CA ASN A 88 -1.21 -7.54 -1.01
C ASN A 88 -0.38 -6.30 -0.62
N ILE A 89 -0.67 -5.15 -1.22
CA ILE A 89 0.03 -3.88 -0.91
C ILE A 89 -0.28 -3.45 0.54
N GLY A 90 -1.56 -3.50 0.94
CA GLY A 90 -1.95 -3.14 2.31
C GLY A 90 -1.29 -4.02 3.37
N MET A 91 -1.15 -5.32 3.12
CA MET A 91 -0.44 -6.25 4.01
C MET A 91 1.06 -5.91 4.10
N ALA A 92 1.70 -5.60 2.97
CA ALA A 92 3.10 -5.18 2.95
C ALA A 92 3.30 -3.86 3.72
N CYS A 93 2.41 -2.88 3.54
CA CYS A 93 2.43 -1.63 4.31
C CYS A 93 2.26 -1.88 5.81
N ALA A 94 1.32 -2.75 6.21
CA ALA A 94 1.09 -3.08 7.62
C ALA A 94 2.32 -3.69 8.28
N LYS A 95 2.99 -4.62 7.59
CA LYS A 95 4.24 -5.23 8.04
C LYS A 95 5.32 -4.19 8.33
N LEU A 96 5.52 -3.25 7.41
CA LEU A 96 6.50 -2.17 7.61
C LEU A 96 6.05 -1.19 8.70
N ALA A 97 4.78 -0.77 8.72
CA ALA A 97 4.26 0.13 9.74
C ALA A 97 4.43 -0.45 11.15
N THR A 98 4.17 -1.75 11.34
CA THR A 98 4.40 -2.45 12.61
C THR A 98 5.89 -2.44 12.99
N ALA A 99 6.79 -2.64 12.04
CA ALA A 99 8.23 -2.55 12.27
C ALA A 99 8.69 -1.14 12.70
N TYR A 100 7.99 -0.09 12.24
CA TYR A 100 8.17 1.30 12.72
C TYR A 100 7.53 1.56 14.09
N GLY A 101 6.89 0.57 14.71
CA GLY A 101 6.20 0.71 15.99
C GLY A 101 4.89 1.48 15.90
N MET A 102 4.25 1.46 14.73
CA MET A 102 2.91 2.05 14.51
C MET A 102 1.81 1.06 14.86
N ARG A 103 0.64 1.56 15.22
CA ARG A 103 -0.60 0.79 15.25
C ARG A 103 -1.19 0.73 13.85
N VAL A 104 -1.81 -0.38 13.48
CA VAL A 104 -2.40 -0.56 12.14
C VAL A 104 -3.90 -0.86 12.24
N LEU A 105 -4.71 0.00 11.60
CA LEU A 105 -6.13 -0.20 11.43
C LEU A 105 -6.41 -0.47 9.96
N ALA A 106 -7.05 -1.58 9.62
CA ALA A 106 -7.34 -1.96 8.25
C ALA A 106 -8.84 -1.98 7.94
N LEU A 107 -9.18 -1.55 6.74
CA LEU A 107 -10.51 -1.68 6.16
C LEU A 107 -10.45 -2.66 4.99
N ARG A 108 -11.29 -3.70 5.02
CA ARG A 108 -11.40 -4.70 3.96
C ARG A 108 -12.83 -5.17 3.81
N ARG A 109 -13.27 -5.40 2.56
CA ARG A 109 -14.63 -5.87 2.24
C ARG A 109 -14.99 -7.16 2.98
N ASN A 110 -14.05 -8.10 3.09
CA ASN A 110 -14.23 -9.33 3.84
C ASN A 110 -13.20 -9.42 4.99
N PRO A 111 -13.56 -9.04 6.23
CA PRO A 111 -12.63 -9.02 7.37
C PRO A 111 -12.17 -10.41 7.80
N SER A 112 -12.96 -11.46 7.57
CA SER A 112 -12.63 -12.83 7.99
C SER A 112 -11.32 -13.36 7.39
N LEU A 113 -10.92 -12.81 6.24
CA LEU A 113 -9.64 -13.15 5.60
C LEU A 113 -8.40 -12.57 6.33
N CYS A 114 -8.61 -11.78 7.39
CA CYS A 114 -7.53 -11.12 8.14
C CYS A 114 -7.46 -11.59 9.61
N ASN A 115 -8.32 -12.52 10.04
CA ASN A 115 -8.47 -12.92 11.44
C ASN A 115 -7.18 -13.49 12.10
N LYS A 116 -6.11 -13.70 11.34
CA LYS A 116 -4.84 -14.23 11.84
C LYS A 116 -3.65 -13.36 11.42
N ASP A 117 -3.89 -12.15 10.90
CA ASP A 117 -2.80 -11.28 10.47
C ASP A 117 -2.20 -10.55 11.68
N ARG A 118 -0.95 -10.89 11.99
CA ARG A 118 -0.20 -10.36 13.15
C ARG A 118 0.18 -8.88 13.03
N TYR A 119 -0.01 -8.28 11.86
CA TYR A 119 0.38 -6.89 11.59
C TYR A 119 -0.77 -5.90 11.71
N VAL A 120 -1.97 -6.35 12.06
CA VAL A 120 -3.16 -5.50 12.15
C VAL A 120 -3.79 -5.59 13.53
N ASP A 121 -3.92 -4.45 14.20
CA ASP A 121 -4.58 -4.37 15.51
C ASP A 121 -6.10 -4.49 15.38
N THR A 122 -6.68 -3.97 14.30
CA THR A 122 -8.14 -4.03 14.07
C THR A 122 -8.45 -4.06 12.58
N VAL A 123 -9.32 -4.98 12.16
CA VAL A 123 -9.87 -5.04 10.80
C VAL A 123 -11.36 -4.77 10.83
N ARG A 124 -11.87 -3.94 9.93
CA ARG A 124 -13.31 -3.64 9.78
C ARG A 124 -13.77 -3.78 8.34
N SER A 125 -15.07 -4.03 8.16
CA SER A 125 -15.71 -4.12 6.84
C SER A 125 -16.35 -2.81 6.38
N THR A 126 -16.60 -1.87 7.31
CA THR A 126 -17.35 -0.63 7.05
C THR A 126 -16.67 0.56 7.73
N PHE A 127 -16.72 1.73 7.09
CA PHE A 127 -16.39 2.98 7.74
C PHE A 127 -17.41 3.26 8.86
N VAL A 128 -16.97 3.14 10.11
CA VAL A 128 -17.74 3.68 11.23
C VAL A 128 -17.35 5.13 11.37
N SER A 129 -18.32 6.03 11.33
CA SER A 129 -18.17 7.48 11.39
C SER A 129 -17.58 8.03 12.72
N LYS A 130 -17.10 7.16 13.59
CA LYS A 130 -16.34 7.48 14.81
C LYS A 130 -15.01 6.75 14.81
N ILE A 131 -14.07 7.25 14.02
CA ILE A 131 -12.67 7.14 14.41
C ILE A 131 -12.49 8.26 15.45
N SER A 132 -12.70 7.97 16.72
CA SER A 132 -12.14 8.81 17.77
C SER A 132 -10.63 8.73 17.62
N MET A 133 -10.06 9.76 17.01
CA MET A 133 -8.64 10.02 17.10
C MET A 133 -8.35 10.36 18.57
N ILE A 134 -7.81 9.39 19.30
CA ILE A 134 -7.20 9.57 20.62
C ILE A 134 -5.72 9.84 20.39
#